data_2873361209810e14f048db6b8d0fe6ff
#
_entry.id   2873361209810e14f048db6b8d0fe6ff
#
_cell.length_a   1.000
_cell.length_b   1.000
_cell.length_c   1.000
_cell.angle_alpha   90.00
_cell.angle_beta   90.00
_cell.angle_gamma   90.00
#
_symmetry.space_group_name_H-M   'P 1'
#
loop_
_entity.id
_entity.type
_entity.pdbx_description
1 polymer ?
#
loop_
_entity_poly.entity_id
_entity_poly.type
_entity_poly.pdbx_seq_one_letter_code
_entity_poly.pdbx_strand_id
1 'polypeptide(L)'
;MAQSLNSQAEKADVVLCPGVGFDVIPTDCVAAALKEALPDATHLALGFDSRTGFSPGTAKTSTEGMAEGGKIRKNGKITTVPLAHYVRTIDFGDGKKSAMSVPWGDVSTAFYTTGIPNIEVFVPAFPKMIFGAXXXXXXXXXXXXXXXXXXXXSTHLCLG
;
A
#
# COMPACT_ATOMS: atom_id res chain seq x y z
N MET A 1 -10.68 -7.68 6.21
CA MET A 1 -10.79 -8.32 7.55
C MET A 1 -11.80 -7.62 8.46
N ALA A 2 -11.65 -6.34 8.80
CA ALA A 2 -12.60 -5.66 9.70
C ALA A 2 -14.05 -5.80 9.24
N GLN A 3 -14.33 -5.45 7.98
CA GLN A 3 -15.69 -5.55 7.44
C GLN A 3 -16.25 -6.97 7.48
N SER A 4 -15.43 -7.98 7.19
CA SER A 4 -15.91 -9.37 7.13
C SER A 4 -16.22 -9.93 8.52
N LEU A 5 -15.71 -9.30 9.58
CA LEU A 5 -15.93 -9.75 10.95
C LEU A 5 -16.92 -8.86 11.72
N ASN A 6 -17.43 -7.80 11.07
CA ASN A 6 -18.27 -6.82 11.76
C ASN A 6 -19.51 -7.48 12.42
N SER A 7 -20.24 -8.26 11.65
CA SER A 7 -21.46 -8.90 12.18
C SER A 7 -21.16 -9.94 13.29
N GLN A 8 -19.98 -10.54 13.26
CA GLN A 8 -19.56 -11.46 14.34
C GLN A 8 -19.21 -10.67 15.61
N ALA A 9 -18.51 -9.54 15.44
CA ALA A 9 -18.17 -8.67 16.56
C ALA A 9 -19.43 -8.11 17.22
N GLU A 10 -20.40 -7.65 16.42
CA GLU A 10 -21.68 -7.17 16.93
C GLU A 10 -22.42 -8.23 17.74
N LYS A 11 -22.49 -9.46 17.23
CA LYS A 11 -23.15 -10.57 17.92
C LYS A 11 -22.42 -10.97 19.21
N ALA A 12 -21.12 -10.78 19.26
CA ALA A 12 -20.30 -11.11 20.43
C ALA A 12 -20.17 -9.94 21.41
N ASP A 13 -20.76 -8.79 21.09
CA ASP A 13 -20.68 -7.56 21.88
C ASP A 13 -19.23 -7.14 22.16
N VAL A 14 -18.36 -7.22 21.12
CA VAL A 14 -16.95 -6.82 21.21
C VAL A 14 -16.62 -5.80 20.14
N VAL A 15 -15.62 -4.98 20.41
CA VAL A 15 -15.11 -3.99 19.45
C VAL A 15 -13.82 -4.51 18.79
N LEU A 16 -13.80 -4.54 17.46
CA LEU A 16 -12.60 -4.85 16.69
C LEU A 16 -12.09 -3.55 16.07
N CYS A 17 -10.91 -3.13 16.46
CA CYS A 17 -10.35 -1.86 15.98
C CYS A 17 -8.95 -2.08 15.40
N PRO A 18 -8.84 -2.58 14.17
CA PRO A 18 -7.53 -2.71 13.51
C PRO A 18 -7.01 -1.37 13.04
N GLY A 19 -5.71 -1.28 12.79
CA GLY A 19 -5.12 -0.07 12.23
C GLY A 19 -4.94 1.04 13.26
N VAL A 20 -4.69 0.69 14.51
CA VAL A 20 -4.51 1.67 15.59
C VAL A 20 -3.03 1.98 15.85
N GLY A 21 -2.19 1.70 14.87
CA GLY A 21 -0.77 1.96 14.97
C GLY A 21 -0.40 3.38 14.61
N PHE A 22 0.85 3.71 14.87
CA PHE A 22 1.39 5.04 14.57
C PHE A 22 1.37 5.37 13.08
N ASP A 23 1.48 4.36 12.24
CA ASP A 23 1.49 4.52 10.78
C ASP A 23 0.08 4.75 10.18
N VAL A 24 -0.97 4.70 10.98
CA VAL A 24 -2.35 4.91 10.52
C VAL A 24 -3.02 6.08 11.25
N ILE A 25 -2.94 6.14 12.58
CA ILE A 25 -3.73 7.13 13.33
C ILE A 25 -3.39 8.58 12.94
N PRO A 26 -2.13 9.03 12.95
CA PRO A 26 -1.84 10.43 12.59
C PRO A 26 -2.22 10.76 11.14
N THR A 27 -1.93 9.86 10.22
CA THR A 27 -2.22 10.09 8.80
C THR A 27 -3.72 10.11 8.53
N ASP A 28 -4.49 9.29 9.24
CA ASP A 28 -5.96 9.25 9.10
C ASP A 28 -6.59 10.53 9.66
N CYS A 29 -6.05 11.06 10.77
CA CYS A 29 -6.51 12.35 11.31
C CYS A 29 -6.23 13.49 10.32
N VAL A 30 -5.05 13.49 9.69
CA VAL A 30 -4.71 14.49 8.66
C VAL A 30 -5.64 14.32 7.45
N ALA A 31 -5.91 13.09 7.03
CA ALA A 31 -6.82 12.81 5.92
C ALA A 31 -8.23 13.35 6.22
N ALA A 32 -8.71 13.15 7.44
CA ALA A 32 -10.02 13.68 7.87
C ALA A 32 -10.05 15.22 7.77
N ALA A 33 -9.02 15.88 8.30
CA ALA A 33 -8.93 17.35 8.27
C ALA A 33 -8.86 17.86 6.82
N LEU A 34 -8.11 17.17 5.96
CA LEU A 34 -8.00 17.53 4.54
C LEU A 34 -9.37 17.37 3.85
N LYS A 35 -10.09 16.32 4.15
CA LYS A 35 -11.43 16.10 3.57
C LYS A 35 -12.41 17.17 4.01
N GLU A 36 -12.33 17.59 5.27
CA GLU A 36 -13.16 18.69 5.77
C GLU A 36 -12.85 19.99 5.03
N ALA A 37 -11.57 20.29 4.81
CA ALA A 37 -11.12 21.49 4.10
C ALA A 37 -11.41 21.42 2.59
N LEU A 38 -11.42 20.22 2.00
CA LEU A 38 -11.59 20.00 0.55
C LEU A 38 -12.66 18.91 0.33
N PRO A 39 -13.96 19.26 0.54
CA PRO A 39 -15.02 18.24 0.50
C PRO A 39 -15.16 17.51 -0.84
N ASP A 40 -14.78 18.16 -1.94
CA ASP A 40 -14.92 17.57 -3.29
C ASP A 40 -13.68 16.81 -3.75
N ALA A 41 -12.68 16.62 -2.86
CA ALA A 41 -11.45 15.91 -3.24
C ALA A 41 -11.76 14.48 -3.67
N THR A 42 -11.22 14.07 -4.81
CA THR A 42 -11.37 12.73 -5.35
C THR A 42 -10.05 11.93 -5.31
N HIS A 43 -8.97 12.57 -4.92
CA HIS A 43 -7.64 11.95 -4.83
C HIS A 43 -6.98 12.37 -3.53
N LEU A 44 -6.34 11.43 -2.86
CA LEU A 44 -5.61 11.65 -1.61
C LEU A 44 -4.22 11.03 -1.74
N ALA A 45 -3.19 11.83 -1.54
CA ALA A 45 -1.81 11.37 -1.48
C ALA A 45 -1.29 11.68 -0.08
N LEU A 46 -1.04 10.63 0.70
CA LEU A 46 -0.48 10.77 2.05
C LEU A 46 1.01 10.52 2.00
N GLY A 47 1.78 11.40 2.60
CA GLY A 47 3.24 11.28 2.68
C GLY A 47 3.68 11.12 4.12
N PHE A 48 4.48 10.11 4.39
CA PHE A 48 5.00 9.84 5.73
C PHE A 48 6.54 9.79 5.68
N ASP A 49 7.18 10.64 6.46
CA ASP A 49 8.64 10.65 6.59
C ASP A 49 9.01 10.46 8.07
N SER A 50 9.86 9.50 8.34
CA SER A 50 10.36 9.23 9.69
C SER A 50 11.86 9.52 9.72
N ARG A 51 12.26 10.34 10.68
CA ARG A 51 13.68 10.65 10.91
C ARG A 51 14.40 9.51 11.62
N THR A 52 13.65 8.57 12.16
CA THR A 52 14.23 7.39 12.81
C THR A 52 14.21 6.20 11.85
N GLY A 53 15.12 5.28 12.05
CA GLY A 53 15.14 4.04 11.26
C GLY A 53 13.95 3.14 11.60
N PHE A 54 13.74 2.14 10.79
CA PHE A 54 12.69 1.15 11.03
C PHE A 54 13.04 0.27 12.23
N SER A 55 12.03 -0.03 13.05
CA SER A 55 12.18 -1.08 14.06
C SER A 55 12.36 -2.43 13.37
N PRO A 56 12.93 -3.43 14.05
CA PRO A 56 13.02 -4.77 13.45
C PRO A 56 11.65 -5.32 13.01
N GLY A 57 10.60 -5.05 13.76
CA GLY A 57 9.24 -5.46 13.38
C GLY A 57 8.77 -4.78 12.10
N THR A 58 8.96 -3.47 12.00
CA THR A 58 8.59 -2.71 10.80
C THR A 58 9.38 -3.20 9.58
N ALA A 59 10.69 -3.45 9.75
CA ALA A 59 11.52 -3.96 8.64
C ALA A 59 11.01 -5.31 8.15
N LYS A 60 10.65 -6.22 9.07
CA LYS A 60 10.12 -7.54 8.73
C LYS A 60 8.79 -7.41 7.97
N THR A 61 7.85 -6.66 8.53
CA THR A 61 6.53 -6.46 7.92
C THR A 61 6.65 -5.83 6.52
N SER A 62 7.54 -4.84 6.38
CA SER A 62 7.77 -4.18 5.09
C SER A 62 8.31 -5.19 4.06
N THR A 63 9.25 -6.05 4.47
CA THR A 63 9.82 -7.06 3.58
C THR A 63 8.75 -8.07 3.14
N GLU A 64 7.94 -8.53 4.06
CA GLU A 64 6.84 -9.46 3.77
C GLU A 64 5.82 -8.82 2.83
N GLY A 65 5.45 -7.57 3.11
CA GLY A 65 4.49 -6.83 2.28
C GLY A 65 4.98 -6.58 0.86
N MET A 66 6.29 -6.40 0.68
CA MET A 66 6.85 -6.19 -0.66
C MET A 66 6.63 -7.38 -1.59
N ALA A 67 6.58 -8.59 -1.03
CA ALA A 67 6.34 -9.80 -1.83
C ALA A 67 4.95 -9.81 -2.48
N GLU A 68 3.99 -9.08 -1.89
CA GLU A 68 2.62 -9.00 -2.41
C GLU A 68 2.43 -7.89 -3.44
N GLY A 69 3.47 -7.13 -3.75
CA GLY A 69 3.40 -5.99 -4.65
C GLY A 69 2.88 -4.73 -3.97
N GLY A 70 2.81 -3.65 -4.72
CA GLY A 70 2.25 -2.40 -4.23
C GLY A 70 0.72 -2.47 -4.17
N LYS A 71 0.13 -1.66 -3.31
CA LYS A 71 -1.32 -1.51 -3.21
C LYS A 71 -1.67 -0.03 -3.24
N ILE A 72 -2.66 0.31 -4.04
CA ILE A 72 -3.25 1.66 -4.08
C ILE A 72 -4.77 1.49 -4.03
N ARG A 73 -5.49 2.55 -3.71
CA ARG A 73 -6.94 2.55 -3.93
C ARG A 73 -7.22 3.33 -5.21
N LYS A 74 -8.00 2.74 -6.08
CA LYS A 74 -8.39 3.34 -7.36
C LYS A 74 -9.88 3.10 -7.56
N ASN A 75 -10.62 4.18 -7.76
CA ASN A 75 -12.09 4.12 -7.94
C ASN A 75 -12.76 3.32 -6.82
N GLY A 76 -12.36 3.55 -5.58
CA GLY A 76 -12.95 2.91 -4.41
C GLY A 76 -12.49 1.49 -4.12
N LYS A 77 -11.63 0.91 -4.97
CA LYS A 77 -11.19 -0.49 -4.81
C LYS A 77 -9.68 -0.55 -4.59
N ILE A 78 -9.26 -1.42 -3.67
CA ILE A 78 -7.82 -1.69 -3.49
C ILE A 78 -7.34 -2.48 -4.70
N THR A 79 -6.33 -1.95 -5.37
CA THR A 79 -5.79 -2.49 -6.63
C THR A 79 -4.31 -2.81 -6.42
N THR A 80 -3.90 -4.00 -6.82
CA THR A 80 -2.50 -4.40 -6.79
C THR A 80 -1.78 -3.78 -7.99
N VAL A 81 -0.62 -3.18 -7.73
CA VAL A 81 0.21 -2.51 -8.71
C VAL A 81 1.67 -2.93 -8.49
N PRO A 82 2.57 -2.65 -9.41
CA PRO A 82 3.99 -2.88 -9.14
C PRO A 82 4.48 -2.10 -7.91
N LEU A 83 5.54 -2.55 -7.28
CA LEU A 83 6.20 -1.77 -6.23
C LEU A 83 6.69 -0.45 -6.84
N ALA A 84 6.67 0.60 -6.04
CA ALA A 84 7.05 1.94 -6.48
C ALA A 84 6.30 2.37 -7.75
N HIS A 85 5.03 1.98 -7.86
CA HIS A 85 4.18 2.27 -9.03
C HIS A 85 4.17 3.77 -9.37
N TYR A 86 4.13 4.60 -8.35
CA TYR A 86 4.27 6.05 -8.51
C TYR A 86 5.52 6.53 -7.78
N VAL A 87 6.26 7.42 -8.44
CA VAL A 87 7.37 8.14 -7.82
C VAL A 87 7.09 9.62 -7.99
N ARG A 88 7.18 10.38 -6.91
CA ARG A 88 6.91 11.82 -6.88
C ARG A 88 7.96 12.54 -6.07
N THR A 89 8.13 13.82 -6.33
CA THR A 89 8.88 14.70 -5.45
C THR A 89 7.88 15.35 -4.49
N ILE A 90 8.06 15.11 -3.21
CA ILE A 90 7.17 15.62 -2.16
C ILE A 90 8.01 16.45 -1.19
N ASP A 91 7.46 17.57 -0.75
CA ASP A 91 8.05 18.37 0.31
C ASP A 91 7.49 17.87 1.64
N PHE A 92 8.37 17.32 2.47
CA PHE A 92 7.99 16.74 3.77
C PHE A 92 8.13 17.76 4.92
N GLY A 93 8.33 19.05 4.58
CA GLY A 93 8.46 20.11 5.57
C GLY A 93 9.93 20.44 5.90
N ASP A 94 10.83 19.50 5.66
CA ASP A 94 12.28 19.72 5.81
C ASP A 94 12.98 19.70 4.45
N GLY A 95 12.19 19.79 3.37
CA GLY A 95 12.70 19.86 2.01
C GLY A 95 12.09 18.82 1.09
N LYS A 96 12.34 19.01 -0.19
CA LYS A 96 11.82 18.13 -1.24
C LYS A 96 12.63 16.85 -1.32
N LYS A 97 11.95 15.73 -1.29
CA LYS A 97 12.55 14.40 -1.37
C LYS A 97 11.84 13.57 -2.45
N SER A 98 12.58 12.71 -3.12
CA SER A 98 11.97 11.69 -3.97
C SER A 98 11.22 10.71 -3.06
N ALA A 99 10.00 10.37 -3.44
CA ALA A 99 9.15 9.47 -2.65
C ALA A 99 8.50 8.45 -3.57
N MET A 100 8.34 7.23 -3.07
CA MET A 100 7.70 6.14 -3.83
C MET A 100 6.44 5.67 -3.13
N SER A 101 5.49 5.18 -3.91
CA SER A 101 4.25 4.64 -3.37
C SER A 101 4.49 3.30 -2.68
N VAL A 102 3.83 3.10 -1.53
CA VAL A 102 3.96 1.91 -0.68
C VAL A 102 2.57 1.37 -0.28
N PRO A 103 2.45 0.05 -0.02
CA PRO A 103 1.16 -0.55 0.33
C PRO A 103 0.86 -0.47 1.84
N TRP A 104 0.75 0.74 2.37
CA TRP A 104 0.47 0.95 3.80
C TRP A 104 -1.03 0.90 4.11
N GLY A 105 -1.35 0.76 5.39
CA GLY A 105 -2.71 0.58 5.88
C GLY A 105 -3.67 1.68 5.49
N ASP A 106 -3.17 2.90 5.35
CA ASP A 106 -3.96 4.08 4.96
C ASP A 106 -4.69 3.90 3.62
N VAL A 107 -4.15 3.09 2.71
CA VAL A 107 -4.83 2.75 1.44
C VAL A 107 -6.23 2.15 1.74
N SER A 108 -6.37 1.48 2.89
CA SER A 108 -7.63 0.93 3.34
C SER A 108 -8.39 1.90 4.26
N THR A 109 -7.75 2.36 5.33
CA THR A 109 -8.41 3.08 6.42
C THR A 109 -8.89 4.47 6.00
N ALA A 110 -8.08 5.23 5.28
CA ALA A 110 -8.43 6.59 4.88
C ALA A 110 -9.68 6.65 4.00
N PHE A 111 -10.03 5.56 3.32
CA PHE A 111 -11.27 5.49 2.55
C PHE A 111 -12.50 5.51 3.46
N TYR A 112 -12.43 4.79 4.59
CA TYR A 112 -13.56 4.78 5.53
C TYR A 112 -13.71 6.13 6.21
N THR A 113 -12.59 6.80 6.46
CA THR A 113 -12.59 8.12 7.11
C THR A 113 -13.06 9.22 6.17
N THR A 114 -12.65 9.18 4.89
CA THR A 114 -12.84 10.33 3.98
C THR A 114 -13.82 10.08 2.84
N GLY A 115 -14.05 8.82 2.47
CA GLY A 115 -14.81 8.49 1.28
C GLY A 115 -14.07 8.77 -0.05
N ILE A 116 -12.81 9.23 0.01
CA ILE A 116 -12.06 9.57 -1.22
C ILE A 116 -11.74 8.29 -1.99
N PRO A 117 -12.12 8.19 -3.28
CA PRO A 117 -12.00 6.92 -4.00
C PRO A 117 -10.60 6.58 -4.51
N ASN A 118 -9.66 7.53 -4.53
CA ASN A 118 -8.31 7.30 -5.02
C ASN A 118 -7.32 7.69 -3.95
N ILE A 119 -6.56 6.72 -3.43
CA ILE A 119 -5.66 6.93 -2.29
C ILE A 119 -4.32 6.27 -2.56
N GLU A 120 -3.25 7.01 -2.33
CA GLU A 120 -1.87 6.57 -2.46
C GLU A 120 -1.09 7.01 -1.23
N VAL A 121 -0.17 6.17 -0.78
CA VAL A 121 0.70 6.49 0.35
C VAL A 121 2.14 6.50 -0.13
N PHE A 122 2.91 7.48 0.32
CA PHE A 122 4.28 7.71 -0.14
C PHE A 122 5.24 7.78 1.04
N VAL A 123 6.43 7.21 0.84
CA VAL A 123 7.55 7.38 1.78
C VAL A 123 8.77 7.85 1.00
N PRO A 124 9.66 8.62 1.63
CA PRO A 124 10.91 8.99 0.97
C PRO A 124 11.68 7.75 0.53
N ALA A 125 12.26 7.80 -0.65
CA ALA A 125 12.99 6.67 -1.22
C ALA A 125 14.23 7.16 -1.96
N PHE A 126 15.35 6.52 -1.66
CA PHE A 126 16.59 6.80 -2.39
C PHE A 126 16.54 6.10 -3.75
N PRO A 127 17.26 6.61 -4.76
CA PRO A 127 17.26 6.00 -6.09
C PRO A 127 17.55 4.50 -6.09
N LYS A 128 18.42 4.03 -5.20
CA LYS A 128 18.73 2.59 -5.08
C LYS A 128 17.51 1.78 -4.64
N MET A 129 16.66 2.33 -3.77
CA MET A 129 15.43 1.67 -3.32
C MET A 129 14.40 1.59 -4.45
N ILE A 130 14.25 2.69 -5.17
CA ILE A 130 13.31 2.75 -6.32
C ILE A 130 13.76 1.75 -7.38
N PHE A 131 15.05 1.73 -7.69
CA PHE A 131 15.61 0.79 -8.67
C PHE A 131 15.44 -0.65 -8.20
N GLY A 132 15.69 -0.92 -6.93
CA GLY A 132 15.50 -2.25 -6.34
C GLY A 132 14.03 -2.71 -6.42
N ALA A 133 13.15 -1.83 -6.18
CA ALA A 133 11.71 -2.11 -6.32
C ALA A 133 11.33 -2.46 -7.77
N UNK A 134 11.81 -1.89 -8.54
CA UNK A 134 11.56 -2.05 -9.90
C UNK A 134 12.16 -3.28 -10.40
N UNK A 135 13.30 -3.71 -9.89
CA UNK A 135 13.95 -4.89 -10.24
C UNK A 135 13.25 -6.09 -9.67
N UNK A 136 12.64 -5.92 -8.61
CA UNK A 136 11.91 -6.91 -8.01
C UNK A 136 10.63 -7.17 -8.78
N UNK A 137 10.20 -6.20 -9.40
CA UNK A 137 9.06 -6.33 -10.18
C UNK A 137 9.38 -7.05 -11.46
N UNK A 138 10.46 -6.84 -11.85
CA UNK A 138 10.91 -7.43 -13.00
C UNK A 138 11.22 -8.88 -12.82
N UNK A 139 11.69 -9.10 -11.81
CA UNK A 139 12.02 -10.43 -11.46
C UNK A 139 10.79 -11.23 -11.18
N UNK A 140 9.87 -10.61 -10.61
CA UNK A 140 8.67 -11.25 -10.33
C UNK A 140 7.86 -11.49 -11.57
N UNK A 141 8.07 -10.64 -12.42
CA UNK A 141 7.41 -10.80 -13.64
C UNK A 141 8.04 -11.88 -14.48
N UNK A 142 9.19 -11.98 -14.29
CA UNK A 142 9.91 -12.99 -14.97
C UNK A 142 9.64 -14.34 -14.43
N UNK A 143 9.50 -14.33 -13.32
CA UNK A 143 9.18 -15.53 -12.64
C UNK A 143 7.78 -15.97 -12.95
N UNK A 144 7.02 -15.10 -13.08
CA UNK A 144 5.70 -15.40 -13.41
C UNK A 144 5.57 -15.86 -14.82
N UNK A 145 6.38 -15.38 -15.45
CA UNK A 145 6.42 -15.76 -16.81
C UNK A 145 6.97 -17.12 -16.99
N UNK A 146 7.80 -17.30 -16.30
CA UNK A 146 8.40 -18.60 -16.31
C UNK A 146 7.47 -19.63 -15.79
N UNK A 147 6.81 -19.31 -14.92
CA UNK A 147 5.85 -20.19 -14.39
C UNK A 147 4.74 -20.44 -15.37
N UNK A 148 4.46 -19.54 -16.00
CA UNK A 148 3.47 -19.71 -16.95
C UNK A 148 3.92 -20.55 -18.11
N UNK A 149 5.05 -20.43 -18.28
CA UNK A 149 5.60 -21.18 -19.31
C UNK A 149 5.73 -22.62 -18.93
N UNK A 150 6.01 -22.72 -17.93
CA UNK A 150 6.10 -24.04 -17.43
C UNK A 150 4.76 -24.71 -17.38
N UNK A 151 3.92 -24.04 -17.15
CA UNK A 151 2.63 -24.58 -17.13
C UNK A 151 2.11 -24.89 -18.51
N UNK A 152 2.57 -24.26 -19.22
CA UNK A 152 2.18 -24.51 -20.55
C UNK A 152 2.87 -25.71 -21.15
N UNK A 153 3.84 -25.84 -20.70
CA UNK A 153 4.58 -26.96 -21.16
C UNK A 153 4.08 -28.26 -20.64
N SER A 154 3.60 -28.34 -19.50
CA SER A 154 3.02 -29.58 -18.90
C SER A 154 1.74 -30.07 -19.57
N THR A 155 0.98 -29.18 -20.10
CA THR A 155 -0.30 -29.56 -20.74
C THR A 155 -0.11 -30.26 -22.10
N HIS A 156 1.01 -30.08 -22.72
CA HIS A 156 1.28 -30.73 -23.99
C HIS A 156 1.85 -32.15 -23.85
N LEU A 157 2.25 -32.57 -22.66
CA LEU A 157 2.82 -33.90 -22.46
C LEU A 157 1.78 -34.97 -22.07
N CYS A 158 0.49 -34.60 -21.98
CA CYS A 158 -0.57 -35.55 -21.60
C CYS A 158 -1.46 -36.01 -22.76
N LEU A 159 -0.97 -35.90 -24.01
CA LEU A 159 -1.71 -36.41 -25.18
C LEU A 159 -0.75 -37.24 -26.05
N GLY A 160 -0.47 -38.47 -25.58
CA GLY A 160 0.26 -39.50 -26.32
C GLY A 160 -0.17 -40.86 -25.84
#